data_63d5a239fcb59c748646893bea07f720
#
_entry.id   63d5a239fcb59c748646893bea07f720
#
_cell.length_a   1.000
_cell.length_b   1.000
_cell.length_c   1.000
_cell.angle_alpha   90.00
_cell.angle_beta   90.00
_cell.angle_gamma   90.00
#
_symmetry.space_group_name_H-M   'P 1'
#
loop_
_entity.id
_entity.type
_entity.pdbx_description
1 polymer ?
#
loop_
_entity_poly.entity_id
_entity_poly.type
_entity_poly.pdbx_seq_one_letter_code
_entity_poly.pdbx_strand_id
1 'polypeptide(L)'
;AIDIGAEYGHKMIEFDAKLSADGQIFLLHDDNLERTTNGWGVAGDLPWEKLVSLDAGGWFGRAFRDEPLPLLSQVADRCREFGLAANIEIKPTTGVERETGRVVALAAKTLWATHPVPPLLSSFSVESLAAAQEAVPELPRGLLLETWNEEWLALTTRLGCVSLHIDHNELTAERVADIKAAGLRILVYTVNNPKRARLLLDWGVDCICTDKIDVIGADFADRESV
;
A
#
# COMPACT_ATOMS: atom_id res chain seq x y z
N ALA A 1 8.62 -12.01 -1.34
CA ALA A 1 8.21 -11.23 -0.15
C ALA A 1 6.85 -11.70 0.37
N ILE A 2 5.80 -11.76 -0.49
CA ILE A 2 4.41 -12.11 -0.09
C ILE A 2 4.36 -13.47 0.62
N ASP A 3 4.94 -14.50 0.00
CA ASP A 3 4.98 -15.88 0.53
C ASP A 3 5.62 -15.92 1.93
N ILE A 4 6.77 -15.25 2.07
CA ILE A 4 7.49 -15.15 3.35
C ILE A 4 6.63 -14.43 4.40
N GLY A 5 5.94 -13.33 4.02
CA GLY A 5 5.01 -12.65 4.93
C GLY A 5 3.89 -13.55 5.42
N ALA A 6 3.32 -14.37 4.53
CA ALA A 6 2.31 -15.36 4.87
C ALA A 6 2.85 -16.46 5.79
N GLU A 7 4.07 -16.97 5.53
CA GLU A 7 4.77 -17.96 6.37
C GLU A 7 5.02 -17.43 7.81
N TYR A 8 5.33 -16.13 7.96
CA TYR A 8 5.44 -15.47 9.26
C TYR A 8 4.08 -15.18 9.91
N GLY A 9 2.97 -15.54 9.24
CA GLY A 9 1.62 -15.44 9.80
C GLY A 9 0.96 -14.08 9.65
N HIS A 10 1.58 -13.14 8.92
CA HIS A 10 0.96 -11.84 8.61
C HIS A 10 -0.35 -12.03 7.86
N LYS A 11 -1.33 -11.14 8.12
CA LYS A 11 -2.70 -11.25 7.60
C LYS A 11 -3.02 -10.21 6.54
N MET A 12 -2.16 -9.22 6.38
CA MET A 12 -2.33 -8.13 5.43
C MET A 12 -0.97 -7.77 4.83
N ILE A 13 -0.99 -7.43 3.56
CA ILE A 13 0.17 -6.89 2.85
C ILE A 13 -0.18 -5.52 2.26
N GLU A 14 0.85 -4.72 2.07
CA GLU A 14 0.79 -3.43 1.39
C GLU A 14 1.73 -3.47 0.20
N PHE A 15 1.35 -2.82 -0.90
CA PHE A 15 2.14 -2.72 -2.11
C PHE A 15 1.67 -1.59 -3.04
N ASP A 16 2.61 -1.12 -3.89
CA ASP A 16 2.42 0.02 -4.79
C ASP A 16 1.99 -0.41 -6.19
N ALA A 17 0.84 0.07 -6.66
CA ALA A 17 0.29 -0.21 -7.98
C ALA A 17 0.46 1.00 -8.93
N LYS A 18 1.12 0.77 -10.07
CA LYS A 18 1.34 1.72 -11.15
C LYS A 18 0.72 1.26 -12.46
N LEU A 19 0.54 2.19 -13.39
CA LEU A 19 0.19 1.87 -14.79
C LEU A 19 1.42 1.95 -15.69
N SER A 20 1.54 0.99 -16.59
CA SER A 20 2.40 1.10 -17.78
C SER A 20 1.75 2.01 -18.85
N ALA A 21 2.54 2.44 -19.84
CA ALA A 21 2.05 3.28 -20.93
C ALA A 21 0.87 2.66 -21.73
N ASP A 22 0.78 1.33 -21.74
CA ASP A 22 -0.29 0.56 -22.40
C ASP A 22 -1.36 0.04 -21.42
N GLY A 23 -1.38 0.58 -20.18
CA GLY A 23 -2.46 0.38 -19.20
C GLY A 23 -2.41 -0.93 -18.41
N GLN A 24 -1.28 -1.66 -18.39
CA GLN A 24 -1.09 -2.79 -17.48
C GLN A 24 -0.81 -2.29 -16.05
N ILE A 25 -1.42 -2.91 -15.07
CA ILE A 25 -1.17 -2.58 -13.65
C ILE A 25 -0.07 -3.50 -13.13
N PHE A 26 1.03 -2.90 -12.71
CA PHE A 26 2.19 -3.60 -12.15
C PHE A 26 2.65 -2.97 -10.84
N LEU A 27 3.52 -3.65 -10.10
CA LEU A 27 4.01 -3.18 -8.82
C LEU A 27 5.41 -2.58 -8.94
N LEU A 28 5.54 -1.33 -8.52
CA LEU A 28 6.81 -0.64 -8.36
C LEU A 28 6.60 0.58 -7.45
N HIS A 29 7.49 0.77 -6.46
CA HIS A 29 7.42 1.91 -5.55
C HIS A 29 7.79 3.22 -6.22
N ASP A 30 8.98 3.30 -6.84
CA ASP A 30 9.50 4.54 -7.41
C ASP A 30 8.86 4.88 -8.75
N ASP A 31 8.95 6.15 -9.15
CA ASP A 31 8.58 6.54 -10.50
C ASP A 31 9.57 6.02 -11.53
N ASN A 32 10.86 5.98 -11.16
CA ASN A 32 11.96 5.54 -12.00
C ASN A 32 12.37 4.10 -11.71
N LEU A 33 12.95 3.46 -12.71
CA LEU A 33 13.34 2.05 -12.69
C LEU A 33 14.67 1.76 -11.99
N GLU A 34 15.55 2.77 -11.90
CA GLU A 34 16.99 2.58 -11.63
C GLU A 34 17.31 2.01 -10.26
N ARG A 35 16.54 2.32 -9.21
CA ARG A 35 16.87 1.90 -7.84
C ARG A 35 16.67 0.41 -7.60
N THR A 36 15.62 -0.16 -8.18
CA THR A 36 15.19 -1.54 -7.86
C THR A 36 15.08 -2.44 -9.08
N THR A 37 15.54 -2.00 -10.24
CA THR A 37 15.60 -2.81 -11.46
C THR A 37 16.90 -2.57 -12.22
N ASN A 38 17.12 -3.34 -13.29
CA ASN A 38 18.18 -3.10 -14.26
C ASN A 38 17.74 -2.17 -15.41
N GLY A 39 16.55 -1.53 -15.31
CA GLY A 39 16.02 -0.60 -16.28
C GLY A 39 16.37 0.86 -15.97
N TRP A 40 15.93 1.78 -16.87
CA TRP A 40 16.15 3.21 -16.80
C TRP A 40 14.92 4.01 -17.21
N GLY A 41 14.73 5.16 -16.57
CA GLY A 41 13.68 6.11 -16.89
C GLY A 41 12.38 5.88 -16.11
N VAL A 42 11.36 6.66 -16.48
CA VAL A 42 10.05 6.62 -15.81
C VAL A 42 9.31 5.35 -16.22
N ALA A 43 8.96 4.53 -15.25
CA ALA A 43 8.33 3.24 -15.49
C ALA A 43 6.98 3.36 -16.22
N GLY A 44 6.16 4.36 -15.86
CA GLY A 44 4.86 4.59 -16.48
C GLY A 44 4.92 5.03 -17.95
N ASP A 45 6.07 5.48 -18.45
CA ASP A 45 6.27 5.85 -19.84
C ASP A 45 6.58 4.66 -20.75
N LEU A 46 6.79 3.47 -20.16
CA LEU A 46 7.14 2.26 -20.90
C LEU A 46 5.95 1.31 -21.04
N PRO A 47 5.79 0.64 -22.21
CA PRO A 47 4.81 -0.42 -22.36
C PRO A 47 5.23 -1.65 -21.56
N TRP A 48 4.26 -2.47 -21.16
CA TRP A 48 4.48 -3.67 -20.37
C TRP A 48 5.51 -4.63 -20.95
N GLU A 49 5.54 -4.77 -22.26
CA GLU A 49 6.55 -5.60 -22.95
C GLU A 49 7.99 -5.25 -22.58
N LYS A 50 8.27 -3.98 -22.30
CA LYS A 50 9.59 -3.53 -21.84
C LYS A 50 9.80 -3.80 -20.36
N LEU A 51 8.78 -3.59 -19.55
CA LEU A 51 8.83 -3.71 -18.11
C LEU A 51 8.97 -5.17 -17.65
N VAL A 52 8.24 -6.09 -18.26
CA VAL A 52 8.25 -7.52 -17.89
C VAL A 52 9.60 -8.21 -18.09
N SER A 53 10.44 -7.64 -18.94
CA SER A 53 11.79 -8.18 -19.24
C SER A 53 12.88 -7.70 -18.25
N LEU A 54 12.53 -6.82 -17.30
CA LEU A 54 13.48 -6.27 -16.35
C LEU A 54 13.71 -7.24 -15.17
N ASP A 55 14.93 -7.24 -14.68
CA ASP A 55 15.29 -7.88 -13.41
C ASP A 55 15.02 -6.89 -12.27
N ALA A 56 14.02 -7.18 -11.46
CA ALA A 56 13.62 -6.40 -10.28
C ALA A 56 14.11 -7.00 -8.95
N GLY A 57 14.94 -8.03 -8.99
CA GLY A 57 15.44 -8.70 -7.79
C GLY A 57 16.96 -8.67 -7.62
N GLY A 58 17.71 -8.59 -8.71
CA GLY A 58 19.18 -8.66 -8.70
C GLY A 58 19.86 -7.55 -7.90
N TRP A 59 19.23 -6.36 -7.77
CA TRP A 59 19.68 -5.25 -6.93
C TRP A 59 19.73 -5.60 -5.45
N PHE A 60 18.80 -6.43 -4.98
CA PHE A 60 18.72 -6.86 -3.59
C PHE A 60 19.72 -7.96 -3.25
N GLY A 61 20.01 -8.84 -4.22
CA GLY A 61 21.00 -9.88 -4.05
C GLY A 61 20.97 -10.95 -5.14
N ARG A 62 22.08 -11.71 -5.26
CA ARG A 62 22.22 -12.73 -6.31
C ARG A 62 21.13 -13.83 -6.28
N ALA A 63 20.59 -14.11 -5.10
CA ALA A 63 19.54 -15.13 -4.92
C ALA A 63 18.20 -14.72 -5.54
N PHE A 64 18.01 -13.40 -5.79
CA PHE A 64 16.79 -12.82 -6.33
C PHE A 64 16.93 -12.35 -7.78
N ARG A 65 18.02 -12.75 -8.43
CA ARG A 65 18.27 -12.40 -9.82
C ARG A 65 17.17 -12.94 -10.73
N ASP A 66 16.85 -12.18 -11.77
CA ASP A 66 15.81 -12.51 -12.76
C ASP A 66 14.38 -12.56 -12.19
N GLU A 67 14.14 -11.97 -11.01
CA GLU A 67 12.79 -11.75 -10.49
C GLU A 67 12.11 -10.64 -11.32
N PRO A 68 10.97 -10.91 -11.99
CA PRO A 68 10.31 -9.92 -12.81
C PRO A 68 9.49 -8.93 -11.96
N LEU A 69 9.13 -7.79 -12.54
CA LEU A 69 8.08 -6.93 -11.98
C LEU A 69 6.74 -7.69 -12.00
N PRO A 70 6.01 -7.77 -10.87
CA PRO A 70 4.75 -8.50 -10.85
C PRO A 70 3.59 -7.65 -11.36
N LEU A 71 2.62 -8.29 -12.02
CA LEU A 71 1.31 -7.70 -12.31
C LEU A 71 0.41 -7.74 -11.06
N LEU A 72 -0.50 -6.77 -10.95
CA LEU A 72 -1.51 -6.75 -9.89
C LEU A 72 -2.34 -8.04 -9.84
N SER A 73 -2.64 -8.64 -10.99
CA SER A 73 -3.37 -9.92 -11.06
C SER A 73 -2.63 -11.07 -10.39
N GLN A 74 -1.30 -11.15 -10.58
CA GLN A 74 -0.47 -12.18 -9.94
C GLN A 74 -0.44 -12.01 -8.42
N VAL A 75 -0.39 -10.76 -7.94
CA VAL A 75 -0.44 -10.46 -6.50
C VAL A 75 -1.81 -10.78 -5.92
N ALA A 76 -2.90 -10.50 -6.65
CA ALA A 76 -4.25 -10.87 -6.23
C ALA A 76 -4.42 -12.39 -6.08
N ASP A 77 -3.81 -13.18 -7.00
CA ASP A 77 -3.80 -14.64 -6.91
C ASP A 77 -3.07 -15.11 -5.64
N ARG A 78 -1.93 -14.50 -5.31
CA ARG A 78 -1.18 -14.84 -4.07
C ARG A 78 -1.96 -14.43 -2.81
N CYS A 79 -2.60 -13.26 -2.82
CA CYS A 79 -3.46 -12.84 -1.71
C CYS A 79 -4.59 -13.84 -1.47
N ARG A 80 -5.20 -14.34 -2.54
CA ARG A 80 -6.27 -15.34 -2.47
C ARG A 80 -5.76 -16.69 -1.96
N GLU A 81 -4.60 -17.14 -2.44
CA GLU A 81 -3.98 -18.40 -2.05
C GLU A 81 -3.66 -18.45 -0.55
N PHE A 82 -3.13 -17.35 -0.01
CA PHE A 82 -2.75 -17.26 1.41
C PHE A 82 -3.81 -16.64 2.32
N GLY A 83 -4.93 -16.19 1.77
CA GLY A 83 -5.98 -15.50 2.53
C GLY A 83 -5.53 -14.15 3.10
N LEU A 84 -4.66 -13.43 2.39
CA LEU A 84 -4.13 -12.14 2.81
C LEU A 84 -5.05 -11.00 2.41
N ALA A 85 -5.39 -10.13 3.35
CA ALA A 85 -5.95 -8.82 3.03
C ALA A 85 -4.90 -7.94 2.31
N ALA A 86 -5.35 -7.01 1.49
CA ALA A 86 -4.47 -6.13 0.73
C ALA A 86 -4.75 -4.66 0.99
N ASN A 87 -3.70 -3.88 1.20
CA ASN A 87 -3.69 -2.43 1.02
C ASN A 87 -2.97 -2.13 -0.30
N ILE A 88 -3.71 -1.64 -1.28
CA ILE A 88 -3.20 -1.30 -2.60
C ILE A 88 -2.93 0.20 -2.62
N GLU A 89 -1.66 0.60 -2.52
CA GLU A 89 -1.31 2.00 -2.76
C GLU A 89 -1.42 2.31 -4.25
N ILE A 90 -2.29 3.26 -4.60
CA ILE A 90 -2.36 3.80 -5.95
C ILE A 90 -1.24 4.81 -6.10
N LYS A 91 -0.23 4.46 -6.89
CA LYS A 91 1.01 5.24 -7.09
C LYS A 91 1.10 5.73 -8.54
N PRO A 92 0.41 6.82 -8.88
CA PRO A 92 0.36 7.29 -10.26
C PRO A 92 1.71 7.85 -10.70
N THR A 93 2.03 7.67 -11.97
CA THR A 93 3.00 8.54 -12.65
C THR A 93 2.38 9.93 -12.79
N THR A 94 3.20 10.98 -12.66
CA THR A 94 2.75 12.37 -12.77
C THR A 94 1.98 12.61 -14.07
N GLY A 95 0.79 13.20 -13.97
CA GLY A 95 -0.08 13.55 -15.09
C GLY A 95 -1.13 12.50 -15.44
N VAL A 96 -1.08 11.30 -14.83
CA VAL A 96 -2.08 10.22 -15.04
C VAL A 96 -2.75 9.77 -13.74
N GLU A 97 -2.83 10.66 -12.73
CA GLU A 97 -3.36 10.37 -11.41
C GLU A 97 -4.78 9.82 -11.47
N ARG A 98 -5.68 10.52 -12.15
CA ARG A 98 -7.09 10.11 -12.27
C ARG A 98 -7.26 8.81 -13.04
N GLU A 99 -6.48 8.62 -14.11
CA GLU A 99 -6.51 7.38 -14.91
C GLU A 99 -6.03 6.20 -14.05
N THR A 100 -4.91 6.36 -13.34
CA THR A 100 -4.37 5.31 -12.46
C THR A 100 -5.39 4.96 -11.37
N GLY A 101 -5.98 5.96 -10.71
CA GLY A 101 -6.99 5.75 -9.67
C GLY A 101 -8.19 4.96 -10.18
N ARG A 102 -8.73 5.36 -11.33
CA ARG A 102 -9.88 4.70 -11.96
C ARG A 102 -9.57 3.25 -12.36
N VAL A 103 -8.45 3.02 -13.04
CA VAL A 103 -8.08 1.69 -13.59
C VAL A 103 -7.75 0.72 -12.46
N VAL A 104 -6.96 1.15 -11.46
CA VAL A 104 -6.63 0.31 -10.30
C VAL A 104 -7.88 -0.06 -9.51
N ALA A 105 -8.81 0.88 -9.27
CA ALA A 105 -10.04 0.59 -8.53
C ALA A 105 -10.92 -0.45 -9.24
N LEU A 106 -11.12 -0.32 -10.56
CA LEU A 106 -11.90 -1.27 -11.35
C LEU A 106 -11.25 -2.66 -11.37
N ALA A 107 -9.94 -2.73 -11.52
CA ALA A 107 -9.19 -3.98 -11.47
C ALA A 107 -9.28 -4.63 -10.08
N ALA A 108 -9.09 -3.85 -9.01
CA ALA A 108 -9.19 -4.32 -7.63
C ALA A 108 -10.57 -4.91 -7.33
N LYS A 109 -11.66 -4.24 -7.72
CA LYS A 109 -13.02 -4.76 -7.60
C LYS A 109 -13.16 -6.14 -8.25
N THR A 110 -12.61 -6.31 -9.44
CA THR A 110 -12.73 -7.57 -10.21
C THR A 110 -11.85 -8.67 -9.61
N LEU A 111 -10.59 -8.36 -9.32
CA LEU A 111 -9.59 -9.34 -8.85
C LEU A 111 -9.89 -9.86 -7.44
N TRP A 112 -10.48 -9.03 -6.57
CA TRP A 112 -10.88 -9.41 -5.20
C TRP A 112 -12.36 -9.77 -5.06
N ALA A 113 -13.11 -9.92 -6.15
CA ALA A 113 -14.56 -10.17 -6.10
C ALA A 113 -14.96 -11.41 -5.27
N THR A 114 -14.09 -12.42 -5.18
CA THR A 114 -14.31 -13.65 -4.41
C THR A 114 -13.54 -13.69 -3.09
N HIS A 115 -12.74 -12.67 -2.79
CA HIS A 115 -11.99 -12.60 -1.54
C HIS A 115 -12.91 -12.17 -0.40
N PRO A 116 -12.82 -12.80 0.80
CA PRO A 116 -13.72 -12.49 1.93
C PRO A 116 -13.57 -11.05 2.46
N VAL A 117 -12.41 -10.42 2.25
CA VAL A 117 -12.12 -9.05 2.66
C VAL A 117 -11.84 -8.22 1.41
N PRO A 118 -12.60 -7.14 1.15
CA PRO A 118 -12.31 -6.24 0.03
C PRO A 118 -10.94 -5.57 0.21
N PRO A 119 -10.21 -5.28 -0.87
CA PRO A 119 -8.95 -4.57 -0.76
C PRO A 119 -9.18 -3.12 -0.31
N LEU A 120 -8.27 -2.59 0.50
CA LEU A 120 -8.19 -1.19 0.84
C LEU A 120 -7.40 -0.47 -0.27
N LEU A 121 -7.92 0.62 -0.80
CA LEU A 121 -7.21 1.47 -1.75
C LEU A 121 -6.62 2.65 -1.00
N SER A 122 -5.34 2.91 -1.13
CA SER A 122 -4.70 4.08 -0.52
C SER A 122 -3.91 4.89 -1.54
N SER A 123 -3.68 6.15 -1.28
CA SER A 123 -2.82 7.00 -2.11
C SER A 123 -2.46 8.30 -1.40
N PHE A 124 -1.30 8.87 -1.75
CA PHE A 124 -0.95 10.28 -1.48
C PHE A 124 -1.68 11.22 -2.44
N SER A 125 -2.09 10.72 -3.62
CA SER A 125 -2.78 11.52 -4.63
C SER A 125 -4.29 11.61 -4.32
N VAL A 126 -4.72 12.82 -3.98
CA VAL A 126 -6.15 13.14 -3.81
C VAL A 126 -6.94 12.88 -5.08
N GLU A 127 -6.36 13.18 -6.25
CA GLU A 127 -6.97 12.98 -7.56
C GLU A 127 -7.17 11.50 -7.87
N SER A 128 -6.19 10.65 -7.51
CA SER A 128 -6.31 9.20 -7.67
C SER A 128 -7.41 8.62 -6.78
N LEU A 129 -7.47 9.03 -5.50
CA LEU A 129 -8.52 8.58 -4.58
C LEU A 129 -9.90 9.06 -5.00
N ALA A 130 -10.04 10.29 -5.52
CA ALA A 130 -11.29 10.80 -6.03
C ALA A 130 -11.77 10.00 -7.25
N ALA A 131 -10.87 9.70 -8.18
CA ALA A 131 -11.20 8.88 -9.35
C ALA A 131 -11.54 7.43 -8.97
N ALA A 132 -10.85 6.87 -7.96
CA ALA A 132 -11.19 5.55 -7.41
C ALA A 132 -12.57 5.55 -6.75
N GLN A 133 -12.92 6.60 -6.00
CA GLN A 133 -14.25 6.78 -5.39
C GLN A 133 -15.35 6.86 -6.45
N GLU A 134 -15.13 7.63 -7.51
CA GLU A 134 -16.10 7.76 -8.62
C GLU A 134 -16.31 6.44 -9.35
N ALA A 135 -15.22 5.68 -9.57
CA ALA A 135 -15.26 4.41 -10.32
C ALA A 135 -15.85 3.26 -9.51
N VAL A 136 -15.49 3.14 -8.24
CA VAL A 136 -15.86 2.02 -7.34
C VAL A 136 -16.10 2.56 -5.93
N PRO A 137 -17.24 3.22 -5.67
CA PRO A 137 -17.53 3.87 -4.38
C PRO A 137 -17.58 2.90 -3.19
N GLU A 138 -17.87 1.63 -3.43
CA GLU A 138 -17.98 0.59 -2.38
C GLU A 138 -16.63 0.10 -1.84
N LEU A 139 -15.50 0.25 -2.56
CA LEU A 139 -14.22 -0.14 -2.02
C LEU A 139 -13.75 0.86 -0.94
N PRO A 140 -13.23 0.35 0.19
CA PRO A 140 -12.68 1.20 1.23
C PRO A 140 -11.45 1.96 0.74
N ARG A 141 -11.29 3.20 1.21
CA ARG A 141 -10.18 4.08 0.87
C ARG A 141 -9.46 4.60 2.10
N GLY A 142 -8.16 4.79 2.00
CA GLY A 142 -7.29 5.43 2.98
C GLY A 142 -6.52 6.59 2.36
N LEU A 143 -6.49 7.73 3.02
CA LEU A 143 -5.65 8.87 2.62
C LEU A 143 -4.25 8.68 3.19
N LEU A 144 -3.21 8.74 2.34
CA LEU A 144 -1.81 8.76 2.76
C LEU A 144 -1.31 10.18 2.92
N LEU A 145 -0.61 10.44 4.02
CA LEU A 145 0.07 11.69 4.30
C LEU A 145 1.53 11.42 4.66
N GLU A 146 2.47 12.09 3.99
CA GLU A 146 3.88 12.06 4.34
C GLU A 146 4.18 12.94 5.56
N THR A 147 3.54 14.11 5.61
CA THR A 147 3.61 15.08 6.72
C THR A 147 2.21 15.41 7.22
N TRP A 148 2.12 15.84 8.47
CA TRP A 148 0.84 16.26 9.04
C TRP A 148 0.22 17.40 8.22
N ASN A 149 -1.06 17.26 7.88
CA ASN A 149 -1.84 18.22 7.12
C ASN A 149 -3.11 18.58 7.90
N GLU A 150 -3.29 19.82 8.28
CA GLU A 150 -4.43 20.29 9.05
C GLU A 150 -5.78 20.08 8.33
N GLU A 151 -5.77 19.90 7.01
CA GLU A 151 -6.97 19.61 6.21
C GLU A 151 -7.32 18.11 6.18
N TRP A 152 -6.62 17.26 6.92
CA TRP A 152 -6.78 15.80 6.87
C TRP A 152 -8.24 15.36 7.04
N LEU A 153 -9.00 15.99 7.95
CA LEU A 153 -10.40 15.66 8.20
C LEU A 153 -11.30 16.03 7.03
N ALA A 154 -11.11 17.21 6.45
CA ALA A 154 -11.87 17.65 5.29
C ALA A 154 -11.57 16.77 4.06
N LEU A 155 -10.32 16.40 3.86
CA LEU A 155 -9.87 15.52 2.78
C LEU A 155 -10.45 14.11 2.92
N THR A 156 -10.31 13.48 4.09
CA THR A 156 -10.82 12.12 4.34
C THR A 156 -12.34 12.06 4.23
N THR A 157 -13.04 13.09 4.72
CA THR A 157 -14.51 13.20 4.61
C THR A 157 -14.94 13.30 3.14
N ARG A 158 -14.33 14.21 2.37
CA ARG A 158 -14.65 14.42 0.95
C ARG A 158 -14.40 13.17 0.11
N LEU A 159 -13.31 12.44 0.39
CA LEU A 159 -12.92 11.24 -0.32
C LEU A 159 -13.62 9.98 0.20
N GLY A 160 -14.43 10.09 1.25
CA GLY A 160 -15.09 8.94 1.89
C GLY A 160 -14.09 7.89 2.38
N CYS A 161 -12.96 8.35 2.94
CA CYS A 161 -11.93 7.45 3.47
C CYS A 161 -12.39 6.81 4.79
N VAL A 162 -12.00 5.57 5.01
CA VAL A 162 -12.22 4.83 6.25
C VAL A 162 -11.00 4.85 7.16
N SER A 163 -9.86 5.26 6.62
CA SER A 163 -8.58 5.32 7.34
C SER A 163 -7.72 6.50 6.90
N LEU A 164 -6.84 6.91 7.82
CA LEU A 164 -5.72 7.81 7.56
C LEU A 164 -4.42 7.02 7.70
N HIS A 165 -3.55 7.11 6.71
CA HIS A 165 -2.23 6.48 6.70
C HIS A 165 -1.18 7.59 6.79
N ILE A 166 -0.22 7.47 7.70
CA ILE A 166 0.72 8.57 7.95
C ILE A 166 2.09 8.06 8.40
N ASP A 167 3.15 8.80 8.05
CA ASP A 167 4.47 8.57 8.62
C ASP A 167 4.37 8.59 10.15
N HIS A 168 4.87 7.53 10.76
CA HIS A 168 4.78 7.35 12.22
C HIS A 168 5.47 8.45 13.03
N ASN A 169 6.41 9.20 12.43
CA ASN A 169 7.11 10.31 13.08
C ASN A 169 6.22 11.54 13.25
N GLU A 170 5.19 11.66 12.42
CA GLU A 170 4.22 12.75 12.45
C GLU A 170 3.15 12.57 13.55
N LEU A 171 3.04 11.36 14.15
CA LEU A 171 2.02 11.10 15.15
C LEU A 171 2.46 11.43 16.57
N THR A 172 1.54 12.08 17.28
CA THR A 172 1.49 12.23 18.74
C THR A 172 0.26 11.51 19.28
N ALA A 173 0.22 11.25 20.59
CA ALA A 173 -0.98 10.64 21.22
C ALA A 173 -2.25 11.49 21.00
N GLU A 174 -2.12 12.83 20.97
CA GLU A 174 -3.22 13.76 20.72
C GLU A 174 -3.75 13.62 19.29
N ARG A 175 -2.87 13.63 18.28
CA ARG A 175 -3.27 13.41 16.88
C ARG A 175 -3.95 12.06 16.67
N VAL A 176 -3.47 11.01 17.33
CA VAL A 176 -4.15 9.70 17.32
C VAL A 176 -5.54 9.81 17.89
N ALA A 177 -5.71 10.46 19.05
CA ALA A 177 -7.02 10.65 19.68
C ALA A 177 -7.99 11.44 18.77
N ASP A 178 -7.51 12.50 18.10
CA ASP A 178 -8.30 13.29 17.16
C ASP A 178 -8.79 12.47 15.96
N ILE A 179 -7.89 11.69 15.34
CA ILE A 179 -8.23 10.81 14.20
C ILE A 179 -9.24 9.74 14.64
N LYS A 180 -9.04 9.13 15.82
CA LYS A 180 -9.98 8.13 16.37
C LYS A 180 -11.34 8.76 16.71
N ALA A 181 -11.37 9.98 17.25
CA ALA A 181 -12.61 10.71 17.52
C ALA A 181 -13.41 11.03 16.24
N ALA A 182 -12.72 11.20 15.11
CA ALA A 182 -13.34 11.33 13.79
C ALA A 182 -13.87 10.00 13.21
N GLY A 183 -13.68 8.87 13.91
CA GLY A 183 -14.16 7.55 13.49
C GLY A 183 -13.27 6.85 12.46
N LEU A 184 -12.08 7.37 12.19
CA LEU A 184 -11.15 6.77 11.23
C LEU A 184 -10.27 5.69 11.88
N ARG A 185 -9.83 4.74 11.06
CA ARG A 185 -8.72 3.84 11.39
C ARG A 185 -7.39 4.50 11.05
N ILE A 186 -6.34 4.07 11.73
CA ILE A 186 -4.99 4.61 11.56
C ILE A 186 -4.04 3.50 11.13
N LEU A 187 -3.40 3.67 9.98
CA LEU A 187 -2.25 2.88 9.56
C LEU A 187 -1.01 3.76 9.60
N VAL A 188 0.09 3.23 10.09
CA VAL A 188 1.39 3.94 10.14
C VAL A 188 2.46 3.19 9.36
N TYR A 189 3.33 3.92 8.69
CA TYR A 189 4.45 3.42 7.91
C TYR A 189 5.73 4.26 8.16
N THR A 190 6.94 3.77 7.90
CA THR A 190 7.32 2.38 7.97
C THR A 190 7.96 2.14 9.33
N VAL A 191 7.37 1.34 10.17
CA VAL A 191 7.78 1.17 11.57
C VAL A 191 8.64 -0.07 11.73
N ASN A 192 9.95 0.10 11.77
CA ASN A 192 10.92 -1.00 11.90
C ASN A 192 11.53 -1.12 13.31
N ASN A 193 11.11 -0.25 14.24
CA ASN A 193 11.54 -0.27 15.63
C ASN A 193 10.45 -0.84 16.55
N PRO A 194 10.66 -1.97 17.23
CA PRO A 194 9.64 -2.60 18.08
C PRO A 194 9.15 -1.72 19.24
N LYS A 195 10.02 -0.89 19.82
CA LYS A 195 9.63 0.04 20.90
C LYS A 195 8.68 1.13 20.35
N ARG A 196 8.98 1.65 19.15
CA ARG A 196 8.10 2.62 18.51
C ARG A 196 6.77 1.98 18.11
N ALA A 197 6.81 0.75 17.58
CA ALA A 197 5.61 -0.01 17.25
C ALA A 197 4.70 -0.18 18.47
N ARG A 198 5.25 -0.59 19.61
CA ARG A 198 4.51 -0.72 20.88
C ARG A 198 3.86 0.59 21.31
N LEU A 199 4.64 1.66 21.32
CA LEU A 199 4.14 2.99 21.70
C LEU A 199 2.97 3.45 20.81
N LEU A 200 3.06 3.21 19.51
CA LEU A 200 1.98 3.57 18.57
C LEU A 200 0.71 2.75 18.80
N LEU A 201 0.85 1.45 19.06
CA LEU A 201 -0.26 0.58 19.43
C LEU A 201 -0.91 1.02 20.76
N ASP A 202 -0.10 1.38 21.75
CA ASP A 202 -0.56 1.89 23.06
C ASP A 202 -1.34 3.21 22.90
N TRP A 203 -1.02 4.03 21.91
CA TRP A 203 -1.80 5.24 21.57
C TRP A 203 -3.12 4.92 20.85
N GLY A 204 -3.30 3.71 20.32
CA GLY A 204 -4.52 3.28 19.63
C GLY A 204 -4.42 3.23 18.10
N VAL A 205 -3.20 3.17 17.54
CA VAL A 205 -3.00 2.89 16.11
C VAL A 205 -3.54 1.49 15.78
N ASP A 206 -4.24 1.36 14.66
CA ASP A 206 -4.93 0.11 14.29
C ASP A 206 -4.05 -0.85 13.47
N CYS A 207 -3.09 -0.31 12.68
CA CYS A 207 -2.26 -1.10 11.78
C CYS A 207 -0.85 -0.51 11.65
N ILE A 208 0.15 -1.38 11.62
CA ILE A 208 1.56 -1.03 11.43
C ILE A 208 2.07 -1.67 10.15
N CYS A 209 2.59 -0.85 9.22
CA CYS A 209 3.37 -1.31 8.08
C CYS A 209 4.84 -1.41 8.48
N THR A 210 5.45 -2.58 8.27
CA THR A 210 6.84 -2.87 8.65
C THR A 210 7.56 -3.74 7.61
N ASP A 211 8.87 -3.50 7.41
CA ASP A 211 9.77 -4.39 6.68
C ASP A 211 10.38 -5.49 7.59
N LYS A 212 10.25 -5.32 8.92
CA LYS A 212 10.84 -6.21 9.91
C LYS A 212 9.82 -7.25 10.38
N ILE A 213 9.31 -8.04 9.43
CA ILE A 213 8.26 -9.03 9.65
C ILE A 213 8.66 -10.17 10.60
N ASP A 214 9.97 -10.37 10.81
CA ASP A 214 10.55 -11.33 11.74
C ASP A 214 10.62 -10.79 13.19
N VAL A 215 10.63 -9.45 13.36
CA VAL A 215 10.76 -8.78 14.66
C VAL A 215 9.41 -8.22 15.13
N ILE A 216 8.67 -7.60 14.21
CA ILE A 216 7.30 -7.11 14.44
C ILE A 216 6.37 -8.12 13.78
N GLY A 217 6.16 -9.27 14.43
CA GLY A 217 5.39 -10.39 13.90
C GLY A 217 3.88 -10.15 13.92
N ALA A 218 3.15 -11.08 13.34
CA ALA A 218 1.69 -11.00 13.21
C ALA A 218 0.94 -10.92 14.55
N ASP A 219 1.53 -11.48 15.62
CA ASP A 219 1.02 -11.47 16.99
C ASP A 219 1.61 -10.35 17.88
N PHE A 220 2.34 -9.42 17.26
CA PHE A 220 3.05 -8.37 18.01
C PHE A 220 2.12 -7.50 18.86
N ALA A 221 0.92 -7.22 18.37
CA ALA A 221 -0.07 -6.42 19.11
C ALA A 221 -0.61 -7.17 20.35
N ASP A 222 -0.68 -8.50 20.31
CA ASP A 222 -1.24 -9.35 21.38
C ASP A 222 -0.24 -9.65 22.49
N ARG A 223 1.05 -9.38 22.27
CA ARG A 223 2.11 -9.61 23.28
C ARG A 223 2.08 -8.50 24.31
N GLU A 224 1.90 -8.85 25.59
CA GLU A 224 2.08 -7.90 26.69
C GLU A 224 3.51 -7.32 26.69
N SER A 225 3.60 -6.04 27.08
CA SER A 225 4.90 -5.39 27.28
C SER A 225 5.63 -6.07 28.44
N VAL A 226 6.71 -6.80 28.12
CA VAL A 226 7.59 -7.41 29.14
C VAL A 226 8.56 -6.37 29.68
#